data_63e3565902b986480f520262a78dedf2
#
_entry.id   63e3565902b986480f520262a78dedf2
#
_cell.length_a   1.000
_cell.length_b   1.000
_cell.length_c   1.000
_cell.angle_alpha   90.00
_cell.angle_beta   90.00
_cell.angle_gamma   90.00
#
_symmetry.space_group_name_H-M   'P 1'
#
loop_
_entity.id
_entity.type
_entity.pdbx_description
1 polymer ?
#
loop_
_entity_poly.entity_id
_entity_poly.type
_entity_poly.pdbx_seq_one_letter_code
_entity_poly.pdbx_strand_id
1 'polypeptide(L)'
;LETDLGAIMADLKETAARPGAFVCEYGFFREAYRLEVRRAVRSGACVHLCLITVSLPDGSVPPLKVLSSTMEQLQDVLVRSLRRGDVVSKFSGAQFVVMLPAANFEDSNMVMDRVVNAFYQQHRRNFLKLTVRVRELELG
;
A
#
# COMPACT_ATOMS: atom_id res chain seq x y z
N LEU A 1 25.60 22.77 -13.14
CA LEU A 1 26.00 22.30 -14.48
C LEU A 1 26.06 20.77 -14.47
N GLU A 2 26.90 20.16 -15.26
CA GLU A 2 26.92 18.67 -15.35
C GLU A 2 27.27 18.01 -14.03
N THR A 3 28.15 18.62 -13.23
CA THR A 3 28.51 18.11 -11.89
C THR A 3 27.31 18.12 -10.94
N ASP A 4 26.50 19.17 -11.01
CA ASP A 4 25.31 19.30 -10.18
C ASP A 4 24.23 18.31 -10.60
N LEU A 5 24.06 18.11 -11.90
CA LEU A 5 23.13 17.12 -12.44
C LEU A 5 23.54 15.71 -12.05
N GLY A 6 24.85 15.41 -12.13
CA GLY A 6 25.37 14.11 -11.70
C GLY A 6 25.11 13.83 -10.22
N ALA A 7 25.28 14.85 -9.37
CA ALA A 7 25.00 14.74 -7.93
C ALA A 7 23.51 14.51 -7.69
N ILE A 8 22.65 15.22 -8.39
CA ILE A 8 21.19 15.05 -8.28
C ILE A 8 20.78 13.63 -8.72
N MET A 9 21.30 13.17 -9.85
CA MET A 9 20.99 11.84 -10.38
C MET A 9 21.46 10.75 -9.42
N ALA A 10 22.63 10.90 -8.81
CA ALA A 10 23.12 9.96 -7.81
C ALA A 10 22.23 9.95 -6.55
N ASP A 11 21.77 11.13 -6.14
CA ASP A 11 20.89 11.28 -4.99
C ASP A 11 19.50 10.67 -5.24
N LEU A 12 18.99 10.82 -6.47
CA LEU A 12 17.67 10.29 -6.84
C LEU A 12 17.66 8.79 -7.04
N LYS A 13 18.82 8.18 -7.30
CA LYS A 13 18.91 6.75 -7.53
C LYS A 13 18.72 5.99 -6.22
N GLU A 14 17.80 5.02 -6.23
CA GLU A 14 17.64 4.13 -5.08
C GLU A 14 18.88 3.27 -4.88
N THR A 15 19.50 3.35 -3.70
CA THR A 15 20.71 2.59 -3.38
C THR A 15 20.44 1.12 -3.14
N ALA A 16 19.20 0.76 -2.83
CA ALA A 16 18.77 -0.62 -2.65
C ALA A 16 17.38 -0.77 -3.27
N ALA A 17 17.34 -0.96 -4.60
CA ALA A 17 16.08 -1.21 -5.28
C ALA A 17 15.51 -2.54 -4.79
N ARG A 18 14.59 -2.48 -3.84
CA ARG A 18 13.90 -3.65 -3.31
C ARG A 18 12.77 -4.04 -4.26
N PRO A 19 12.57 -5.34 -4.51
CA PRO A 19 11.36 -5.78 -5.19
C PRO A 19 10.15 -5.49 -4.30
N GLY A 20 9.00 -5.26 -4.94
CA GLY A 20 7.76 -5.03 -4.23
C GLY A 20 7.39 -3.56 -4.06
N ALA A 21 6.34 -3.34 -3.30
CA ALA A 21 5.74 -2.02 -3.13
C ALA A 21 6.65 -1.03 -2.40
N PHE A 22 6.44 0.24 -2.70
CA PHE A 22 7.11 1.35 -2.01
C PHE A 22 6.34 1.68 -0.72
N VAL A 23 7.03 1.61 0.42
CA VAL A 23 6.47 1.94 1.72
C VAL A 23 6.89 3.35 2.09
N CYS A 24 5.93 4.18 2.49
CA CYS A 24 6.20 5.57 2.84
C CYS A 24 5.30 6.04 3.98
N GLU A 25 5.65 7.19 4.55
CA GLU A 25 4.79 7.87 5.52
C GLU A 25 3.55 8.43 4.82
N TYR A 26 2.47 8.62 5.58
CA TYR A 26 1.20 9.04 5.02
C TYR A 26 1.26 10.40 4.32
N GLY A 27 2.04 11.34 4.84
CA GLY A 27 2.21 12.64 4.20
C GLY A 27 2.78 12.53 2.79
N PHE A 28 3.77 11.67 2.61
CA PHE A 28 4.31 11.38 1.28
C PHE A 28 3.30 10.62 0.41
N PHE A 29 2.61 9.64 0.99
CA PHE A 29 1.56 8.90 0.29
C PHE A 29 0.52 9.85 -0.29
N ARG A 30 0.07 10.82 0.48
CA ARG A 30 -0.90 11.82 0.04
C ARG A 30 -0.40 12.60 -1.18
N GLU A 31 0.86 13.00 -1.18
CA GLU A 31 1.44 13.73 -2.31
C GLU A 31 1.61 12.84 -3.54
N ALA A 32 2.03 11.59 -3.34
CA ALA A 32 2.10 10.59 -4.41
C ALA A 32 0.72 10.34 -5.03
N TYR A 33 -0.31 10.23 -4.19
CA TYR A 33 -1.69 10.07 -4.62
C TYR A 33 -2.15 11.25 -5.47
N ARG A 34 -1.91 12.47 -5.02
CA ARG A 34 -2.27 13.69 -5.76
C ARG A 34 -1.57 13.77 -7.11
N LEU A 35 -0.32 13.33 -7.17
CA LEU A 35 0.41 13.28 -8.43
C LEU A 35 -0.19 12.26 -9.40
N GLU A 36 -0.57 11.08 -8.90
CA GLU A 36 -1.21 10.05 -9.72
C GLU A 36 -2.59 10.50 -10.23
N VAL A 37 -3.34 11.27 -9.43
CA VAL A 37 -4.60 11.88 -9.89
C VAL A 37 -4.36 12.76 -11.12
N ARG A 38 -3.35 13.60 -11.06
CA ARG A 38 -3.00 14.50 -12.17
C ARG A 38 -2.62 13.70 -13.43
N ARG A 39 -1.88 12.62 -13.27
CA ARG A 39 -1.53 11.73 -14.39
C ARG A 39 -2.77 11.04 -14.96
N ALA A 40 -3.65 10.55 -14.11
CA ALA A 40 -4.87 9.86 -14.51
C ALA A 40 -5.80 10.77 -15.31
N VAL A 41 -5.92 12.03 -14.92
CA VAL A 41 -6.72 13.02 -15.67
C VAL A 41 -6.20 13.17 -17.11
N ARG A 42 -4.87 13.16 -17.30
CA ARG A 42 -4.28 13.32 -18.63
C ARG A 42 -4.35 12.05 -19.49
N SER A 43 -4.14 10.90 -18.87
CA SER A 43 -4.00 9.63 -19.60
C SER A 43 -5.30 8.84 -19.70
N GLY A 44 -6.31 9.19 -18.92
CA GLY A 44 -7.53 8.40 -18.82
C GLY A 44 -7.35 7.10 -18.02
N ALA A 45 -6.22 6.95 -17.34
CA ALA A 45 -5.96 5.76 -16.52
C ALA A 45 -6.78 5.80 -15.22
N CYS A 46 -7.02 4.62 -14.66
CA CYS A 46 -7.71 4.47 -13.37
C CYS A 46 -6.69 4.28 -12.26
N VAL A 47 -6.93 4.92 -11.12
CA VAL A 47 -6.14 4.72 -9.90
C VAL A 47 -7.10 4.24 -8.81
N HIS A 48 -6.73 3.17 -8.13
CA HIS A 48 -7.55 2.61 -7.05
C HIS A 48 -6.85 2.75 -5.72
N LEU A 49 -7.64 3.12 -4.71
CA LEU A 49 -7.22 3.22 -3.33
C LEU A 49 -7.80 2.06 -2.55
N CYS A 50 -6.96 1.37 -1.79
CA CYS A 50 -7.38 0.27 -0.95
C CYS A 50 -7.12 0.63 0.51
N LEU A 51 -8.07 0.31 1.38
CA LEU A 51 -7.91 0.45 2.82
C LEU A 51 -8.00 -0.92 3.44
N ILE A 52 -6.98 -1.32 4.20
CA ILE A 52 -6.98 -2.56 4.96
C ILE A 52 -7.07 -2.20 6.44
N THR A 53 -8.08 -2.72 7.12
CA THR A 53 -8.27 -2.54 8.55
C THR A 53 -8.08 -3.86 9.28
N VAL A 54 -7.27 -3.84 10.34
CA VAL A 54 -7.05 -4.98 11.23
C VAL A 54 -7.92 -4.81 12.47
N SER A 55 -8.72 -5.81 12.79
CA SER A 55 -9.62 -5.78 13.95
C SER A 55 -9.74 -7.15 14.58
N LEU A 56 -10.37 -7.20 15.76
CA LEU A 56 -10.89 -8.44 16.30
C LEU A 56 -12.09 -8.91 15.46
N PRO A 57 -12.48 -10.18 15.54
CA PRO A 57 -13.61 -10.68 14.73
C PRO A 57 -14.90 -9.89 14.92
N ASP A 58 -15.11 -9.28 16.09
CA ASP A 58 -16.27 -8.44 16.37
C ASP A 58 -16.14 -6.99 15.86
N GLY A 59 -15.00 -6.66 15.25
CA GLY A 59 -14.74 -5.32 14.72
C GLY A 59 -14.05 -4.37 15.70
N SER A 60 -13.87 -4.76 16.95
CA SER A 60 -13.20 -3.90 17.93
C SER A 60 -11.68 -3.88 17.74
N VAL A 61 -11.02 -2.94 18.42
CA VAL A 61 -9.56 -2.76 18.32
C VAL A 61 -8.85 -3.86 19.10
N PRO A 62 -7.89 -4.57 18.50
CA PRO A 62 -7.11 -5.57 19.22
C PRO A 62 -6.20 -4.95 20.28
N PRO A 63 -5.73 -5.75 21.27
CA PRO A 63 -4.70 -5.28 22.19
C PRO A 63 -3.47 -4.77 21.42
N LEU A 64 -2.87 -3.70 21.91
CA LEU A 64 -1.79 -2.99 21.21
C LEU A 64 -0.64 -3.90 20.78
N LYS A 65 -0.22 -4.80 21.66
CA LYS A 65 0.90 -5.70 21.40
C LYS A 65 0.62 -6.67 20.25
N VAL A 66 -0.58 -7.24 20.22
CA VAL A 66 -1.04 -8.13 19.16
C VAL A 66 -1.20 -7.36 17.85
N LEU A 67 -1.78 -6.16 17.93
CA LEU A 67 -1.99 -5.31 16.77
C LEU A 67 -0.67 -4.90 16.11
N SER A 68 0.30 -4.45 16.92
CA SER A 68 1.61 -4.02 16.40
C SER A 68 2.33 -5.16 15.68
N SER A 69 2.31 -6.35 16.26
CA SER A 69 2.92 -7.54 15.66
C SER A 69 2.23 -7.90 14.33
N THR A 70 0.91 -7.88 14.32
CA THR A 70 0.12 -8.17 13.12
C THR A 70 0.36 -7.15 12.02
N MET A 71 0.45 -5.87 12.38
CA MET A 71 0.72 -4.81 11.41
C MET A 71 2.10 -4.97 10.74
N GLU A 72 3.12 -5.37 11.51
CA GLU A 72 4.45 -5.66 10.94
C GLU A 72 4.38 -6.83 9.97
N GLN A 73 3.71 -7.90 10.35
CA GLN A 73 3.54 -9.08 9.49
C GLN A 73 2.77 -8.74 8.21
N LEU A 74 1.72 -7.96 8.34
CA LEU A 74 0.90 -7.54 7.20
C LEU A 74 1.68 -6.64 6.25
N GLN A 75 2.50 -5.73 6.78
CA GLN A 75 3.36 -4.90 5.94
C GLN A 75 4.32 -5.74 5.10
N ASP A 76 4.94 -6.75 5.68
CA ASP A 76 5.83 -7.66 4.93
C ASP A 76 5.09 -8.37 3.81
N VAL A 77 3.89 -8.85 4.07
CA VAL A 77 3.08 -9.51 3.04
C VAL A 77 2.69 -8.53 1.95
N LEU A 78 2.29 -7.32 2.30
CA LEU A 78 1.94 -6.27 1.33
C LEU A 78 3.12 -5.96 0.41
N VAL A 79 4.29 -5.71 0.99
CA VAL A 79 5.49 -5.38 0.21
C VAL A 79 5.84 -6.48 -0.79
N ARG A 80 5.79 -7.74 -0.34
CA ARG A 80 6.16 -8.87 -1.19
C ARG A 80 5.10 -9.24 -2.22
N SER A 81 3.83 -8.96 -1.93
CA SER A 81 2.71 -9.34 -2.81
C SER A 81 2.40 -8.29 -3.87
N LEU A 82 2.81 -7.06 -3.65
CA LEU A 82 2.50 -5.94 -4.53
C LEU A 82 3.69 -5.63 -5.45
N ARG A 83 3.42 -4.79 -6.47
CA ARG A 83 4.42 -4.42 -7.49
C ARG A 83 5.19 -3.18 -7.07
N ARG A 84 6.32 -2.92 -7.76
CA ARG A 84 7.17 -1.76 -7.48
C ARG A 84 6.46 -0.41 -7.65
N GLY A 85 5.49 -0.31 -8.55
CA GLY A 85 4.72 0.89 -8.77
C GLY A 85 3.60 1.10 -7.75
N ASP A 86 3.32 0.10 -6.92
CA ASP A 86 2.30 0.20 -5.88
C ASP A 86 2.89 0.88 -4.65
N VAL A 87 2.06 1.64 -3.94
CA VAL A 87 2.50 2.43 -2.80
C VAL A 87 1.67 2.05 -1.56
N VAL A 88 2.37 1.84 -0.45
CA VAL A 88 1.76 1.42 0.82
C VAL A 88 2.13 2.41 1.91
N SER A 89 1.16 2.77 2.73
CA SER A 89 1.40 3.62 3.89
C SER A 89 0.56 3.18 5.08
N LYS A 90 1.15 3.26 6.27
CA LYS A 90 0.41 3.03 7.51
C LYS A 90 -0.39 4.29 7.81
N PHE A 91 -1.71 4.19 7.73
CA PHE A 91 -2.60 5.31 7.98
C PHE A 91 -2.90 5.50 9.46
N SER A 92 -3.05 4.40 10.19
CA SER A 92 -3.28 4.39 11.64
C SER A 92 -2.64 3.15 12.25
N GLY A 93 -2.75 3.00 13.56
CA GLY A 93 -2.23 1.81 14.24
C GLY A 93 -2.83 0.49 13.78
N ALA A 94 -4.00 0.54 13.12
CA ALA A 94 -4.74 -0.63 12.67
C ALA A 94 -5.02 -0.64 11.17
N GLN A 95 -4.46 0.30 10.39
CA GLN A 95 -4.84 0.46 9.00
C GLN A 95 -3.66 0.75 8.09
N PHE A 96 -3.68 0.12 6.91
CA PHE A 96 -2.83 0.49 5.78
C PHE A 96 -3.68 1.04 4.65
N VAL A 97 -3.16 2.05 3.96
CA VAL A 97 -3.66 2.50 2.67
C VAL A 97 -2.71 2.04 1.59
N VAL A 98 -3.28 1.63 0.47
CA VAL A 98 -2.54 1.11 -0.69
C VAL A 98 -3.04 1.81 -1.94
N MET A 99 -2.12 2.29 -2.76
CA MET A 99 -2.45 2.87 -4.06
C MET A 99 -2.01 1.90 -5.16
N LEU A 100 -2.93 1.55 -6.05
CA LEU A 100 -2.69 0.66 -7.18
C LEU A 100 -2.91 1.45 -8.47
N PRO A 101 -1.84 2.09 -9.02
CA PRO A 101 -1.99 3.02 -10.14
C PRO A 101 -2.36 2.39 -11.48
N ALA A 102 -2.06 1.11 -11.66
CA ALA A 102 -2.21 0.44 -12.96
C ALA A 102 -3.29 -0.62 -12.98
N ALA A 103 -4.02 -0.81 -11.88
CA ALA A 103 -5.04 -1.86 -11.78
C ALA A 103 -6.44 -1.26 -11.90
N ASN A 104 -7.33 -1.97 -12.61
CA ASN A 104 -8.75 -1.61 -12.61
C ASN A 104 -9.41 -2.11 -11.31
N PHE A 105 -10.72 -1.90 -11.17
CA PHE A 105 -11.42 -2.26 -9.94
C PHE A 105 -11.38 -3.77 -9.67
N GLU A 106 -11.61 -4.59 -10.69
CA GLU A 106 -11.58 -6.05 -10.55
C GLU A 106 -10.17 -6.55 -10.19
N ASP A 107 -9.16 -6.05 -10.90
CA ASP A 107 -7.77 -6.41 -10.63
C ASP A 107 -7.34 -5.97 -9.24
N SER A 108 -7.77 -4.79 -8.79
CA SER A 108 -7.49 -4.30 -7.45
C SER A 108 -8.07 -5.22 -6.38
N ASN A 109 -9.30 -5.68 -6.55
CA ASN A 109 -9.93 -6.64 -5.64
C ASN A 109 -9.19 -7.98 -5.65
N MET A 110 -8.78 -8.48 -6.82
CA MET A 110 -8.01 -9.72 -6.93
C MET A 110 -6.66 -9.62 -6.24
N VAL A 111 -5.98 -8.50 -6.42
CA VAL A 111 -4.69 -8.25 -5.76
C VAL A 111 -4.86 -8.24 -4.24
N MET A 112 -5.88 -7.56 -3.74
CA MET A 112 -6.11 -7.48 -2.31
C MET A 112 -6.55 -8.82 -1.72
N ASP A 113 -7.35 -9.60 -2.43
CA ASP A 113 -7.69 -10.97 -2.03
C ASP A 113 -6.44 -11.85 -1.92
N ARG A 114 -5.53 -11.70 -2.88
CA ARG A 114 -4.24 -12.42 -2.85
C ARG A 114 -3.42 -12.04 -1.64
N VAL A 115 -3.38 -10.75 -1.28
CA VAL A 115 -2.67 -10.26 -0.09
C VAL A 115 -3.26 -10.88 1.17
N VAL A 116 -4.58 -10.85 1.31
CA VAL A 116 -5.28 -11.41 2.49
C VAL A 116 -5.03 -12.92 2.59
N ASN A 117 -5.14 -13.63 1.49
CA ASN A 117 -4.90 -15.08 1.47
C ASN A 117 -3.44 -15.40 1.83
N ALA A 118 -2.49 -14.66 1.27
CA ALA A 118 -1.07 -14.84 1.58
C ALA A 118 -0.79 -14.58 3.07
N PHE A 119 -1.41 -13.55 3.64
CA PHE A 119 -1.27 -13.25 5.06
C PHE A 119 -1.71 -14.44 5.91
N TYR A 120 -2.91 -14.96 5.69
CA TYR A 120 -3.43 -16.07 6.49
C TYR A 120 -2.69 -17.38 6.24
N GLN A 121 -2.15 -17.61 5.06
CA GLN A 121 -1.31 -18.78 4.79
C GLN A 121 0.02 -18.72 5.54
N GLN A 122 0.61 -17.54 5.66
CA GLN A 122 1.88 -17.36 6.36
C GLN A 122 1.72 -17.24 7.87
N HIS A 123 0.54 -16.81 8.33
CA HIS A 123 0.26 -16.55 9.74
C HIS A 123 -1.01 -17.27 10.17
N ARG A 124 -0.98 -18.60 10.08
CA ARG A 124 -2.17 -19.47 10.30
C ARG A 124 -2.76 -19.38 11.70
N ARG A 125 -1.96 -18.97 12.69
CA ARG A 125 -2.42 -18.82 14.07
C ARG A 125 -3.00 -17.45 14.36
N ASN A 126 -2.88 -16.53 13.41
CA ASN A 126 -3.45 -15.21 13.57
C ASN A 126 -4.95 -15.27 13.29
N PHE A 127 -5.76 -14.87 14.29
CA PHE A 127 -7.21 -14.89 14.19
C PHE A 127 -7.81 -13.51 13.99
N LEU A 128 -7.00 -12.49 13.83
CA LEU A 128 -7.50 -11.14 13.59
C LEU A 128 -8.15 -11.04 12.21
N LYS A 129 -9.12 -10.15 12.13
CA LYS A 129 -9.88 -9.92 10.89
C LYS A 129 -9.22 -8.84 10.06
N LEU A 130 -9.03 -9.13 8.79
CA LEU A 130 -8.59 -8.14 7.80
C LEU A 130 -9.79 -7.73 6.95
N THR A 131 -10.15 -6.47 7.02
CA THR A 131 -11.24 -5.90 6.21
C THR A 131 -10.63 -5.02 5.12
N VAL A 132 -11.01 -5.27 3.87
CA VAL A 132 -10.49 -4.53 2.71
C VAL A 132 -11.61 -3.75 2.07
N ARG A 133 -11.34 -2.47 1.76
CA ARG A 133 -12.23 -1.63 0.96
C ARG A 133 -11.45 -1.09 -0.22
N VAL A 134 -12.03 -1.17 -1.41
CA VAL A 134 -11.42 -0.68 -2.64
C VAL A 134 -12.31 0.42 -3.21
N ARG A 135 -11.70 1.54 -3.59
CA ARG A 135 -12.40 2.66 -4.20
C ARG A 135 -11.62 3.17 -5.40
N GLU A 136 -12.34 3.45 -6.46
CA GLU A 136 -11.76 4.19 -7.57
C GLU A 136 -11.60 5.64 -7.17
N LEU A 137 -10.50 6.22 -7.62
CA LEU A 137 -10.19 7.61 -7.37
C LEU A 137 -11.15 8.51 -8.13
N GLU A 138 -11.82 9.42 -7.43
CA GLU A 138 -12.67 10.42 -8.07
C GLU A 138 -11.80 11.54 -8.65
N LEU A 139 -11.91 11.69 -9.96
CA LEU A 139 -11.21 12.73 -10.71
C LEU A 139 -12.11 13.96 -10.78
N GLY A 140 -12.11 14.71 -9.70
CA GLY A 140 -13.00 15.87 -9.67
C GLY A 140 -12.31 17.17 -9.30
#